data_bbf585c8ad6ec5d1e327f08b64bb7472
#
_entry.id   bbf585c8ad6ec5d1e327f08b64bb7472
#
_cell.length_a   1.000
_cell.length_b   1.000
_cell.length_c   1.000
_cell.angle_alpha   90.00
_cell.angle_beta   90.00
_cell.angle_gamma   90.00
#
_symmetry.space_group_name_H-M   'P 1'
#
loop_
_entity.id
_entity.type
_entity.pdbx_description
1 polymer ?
#
loop_
_entity_poly.entity_id
_entity_poly.type
_entity_poly.pdbx_seq_one_letter_code
_entity_poly.pdbx_strand_id
1 'polypeptide(L)'
;HFLTGSIIEPIENLADNLDASDSVKVYKELVPFVQTIKKQHEDIMRNATMRQEFTANVSHELKTPLTSISGYSELIESGMAADEDIVRFAAEIHKNSNRLLTLINDIIRLSELDQVEEHNCFEELDIYDIAQNCVEMLRLSAKKHDVTMELHGVHRIICANRQMMDELVYNLCDNAIRYNNPGGRVDITVDAAVAFDKTAETGATIIEVKDTGIGISKEHQERIFERFYRVDKSRSKSTGGTGLGLAIVKHIVAAHKNASLSLTSEPGKGTCIRVAFKMKTNLE
;
A
#
# COMPACT_ATOMS: atom_id res chain seq x y z
N HIS A 1 -28.68 -0.86 46.64
CA HIS A 1 -29.07 -2.13 45.98
C HIS A 1 -29.68 -1.90 44.59
N PHE A 2 -30.54 -0.89 44.37
CA PHE A 2 -31.17 -0.65 43.06
C PHE A 2 -30.16 -0.17 41.97
N LEU A 3 -29.24 0.74 42.33
CA LEU A 3 -28.17 1.21 41.46
C LEU A 3 -27.13 0.12 41.11
N THR A 4 -26.84 -0.78 42.08
CA THR A 4 -25.86 -1.82 41.88
C THR A 4 -26.34 -2.87 40.89
N GLY A 5 -27.57 -3.40 41.07
CA GLY A 5 -28.13 -4.44 40.21
C GLY A 5 -28.62 -3.91 38.85
N SER A 6 -28.97 -2.62 38.75
CA SER A 6 -29.55 -2.06 37.52
C SER A 6 -28.55 -1.37 36.61
N ILE A 7 -27.40 -0.95 37.12
CA ILE A 7 -26.39 -0.18 36.32
C ILE A 7 -25.03 -0.84 36.39
N ILE A 8 -24.52 -1.23 37.57
CA ILE A 8 -23.16 -1.73 37.75
C ILE A 8 -23.05 -3.17 37.22
N GLU A 9 -23.95 -4.05 37.62
CA GLU A 9 -23.95 -5.46 37.21
C GLU A 9 -24.04 -5.68 35.68
N PRO A 10 -24.87 -4.93 34.91
CA PRO A 10 -24.83 -4.97 33.44
C PRO A 10 -23.53 -4.46 32.83
N ILE A 11 -22.87 -3.49 33.47
CA ILE A 11 -21.57 -2.96 33.01
C ILE A 11 -20.44 -3.95 33.30
N GLU A 12 -20.44 -4.59 34.49
CA GLU A 12 -19.48 -5.63 34.83
C GLU A 12 -19.63 -6.86 33.93
N ASN A 13 -20.87 -7.31 33.70
CA ASN A 13 -21.16 -8.42 32.78
C ASN A 13 -20.76 -8.09 31.33
N LEU A 14 -20.82 -6.82 30.92
CA LEU A 14 -20.37 -6.37 29.61
C LEU A 14 -18.84 -6.34 29.52
N ALA A 15 -18.15 -5.95 30.60
CA ALA A 15 -16.69 -5.94 30.67
C ALA A 15 -16.10 -7.36 30.61
N ASP A 16 -16.78 -8.32 31.26
CA ASP A 16 -16.32 -9.71 31.29
C ASP A 16 -16.71 -10.55 30.06
N ASN A 17 -17.74 -10.12 29.29
CA ASN A 17 -18.25 -10.86 28.13
C ASN A 17 -18.59 -9.92 26.96
N LEU A 18 -17.62 -9.16 26.46
CA LEU A 18 -17.79 -8.28 25.30
C LEU A 18 -18.26 -9.02 24.04
N ASP A 19 -17.85 -10.29 23.87
CA ASP A 19 -18.23 -11.13 22.72
C ASP A 19 -19.67 -11.71 22.84
N ALA A 20 -20.22 -11.85 24.05
CA ALA A 20 -21.54 -12.43 24.28
C ALA A 20 -22.68 -11.39 24.43
N SER A 21 -22.42 -10.15 24.09
CA SER A 21 -23.22 -8.98 24.46
C SER A 21 -24.52 -8.78 23.67
N ASP A 22 -24.87 -9.64 22.72
CA ASP A 22 -26.18 -9.55 22.01
C ASP A 22 -27.40 -9.90 22.90
N SER A 23 -27.14 -10.47 24.10
CA SER A 23 -28.19 -10.87 25.03
C SER A 23 -28.32 -9.98 26.28
N VAL A 24 -27.44 -8.98 26.48
CA VAL A 24 -27.49 -8.11 27.66
C VAL A 24 -28.52 -7.01 27.46
N LYS A 25 -29.60 -7.06 28.25
CA LYS A 25 -30.60 -5.96 28.32
C LYS A 25 -29.95 -4.74 28.99
N VAL A 26 -29.45 -3.83 28.17
CA VAL A 26 -28.89 -2.53 28.61
C VAL A 26 -29.97 -1.46 28.58
N TYR A 27 -29.97 -0.54 29.53
CA TYR A 27 -30.82 0.64 29.51
C TYR A 27 -30.61 1.44 28.23
N LYS A 28 -31.70 2.00 27.67
CA LYS A 28 -31.65 2.75 26.37
C LYS A 28 -30.61 3.86 26.37
N GLU A 29 -30.40 4.49 27.51
CA GLU A 29 -29.42 5.57 27.72
C GLU A 29 -27.96 5.11 27.61
N LEU A 30 -27.69 3.84 27.92
CA LEU A 30 -26.32 3.25 27.87
C LEU A 30 -26.01 2.60 26.51
N VAL A 31 -26.99 2.39 25.65
CA VAL A 31 -26.80 1.74 24.35
C VAL A 31 -25.73 2.43 23.48
N PRO A 32 -25.68 3.77 23.34
CA PRO A 32 -24.62 4.42 22.55
C PRO A 32 -23.21 4.20 23.13
N PHE A 33 -23.09 4.17 24.46
CA PHE A 33 -21.83 3.94 25.15
C PHE A 33 -21.33 2.50 24.93
N VAL A 34 -22.21 1.52 25.06
CA VAL A 34 -21.93 0.11 24.80
C VAL A 34 -21.50 -0.10 23.35
N GLN A 35 -22.20 0.51 22.39
CA GLN A 35 -21.84 0.44 20.98
C GLN A 35 -20.46 1.05 20.71
N THR A 36 -20.11 2.12 21.39
CA THR A 36 -18.80 2.76 21.27
C THR A 36 -17.69 1.84 21.81
N ILE A 37 -17.90 1.24 22.98
CA ILE A 37 -16.95 0.30 23.58
C ILE A 37 -16.76 -0.93 22.67
N LYS A 38 -17.86 -1.52 22.18
CA LYS A 38 -17.79 -2.67 21.24
C LYS A 38 -16.96 -2.31 20.01
N LYS A 39 -17.27 -1.18 19.38
CA LYS A 39 -16.51 -0.72 18.21
C LYS A 39 -15.03 -0.53 18.52
N GLN A 40 -14.70 0.09 19.65
CA GLN A 40 -13.31 0.27 20.07
C GLN A 40 -12.62 -1.09 20.32
N HIS A 41 -13.32 -2.04 20.94
CA HIS A 41 -12.78 -3.38 21.16
C HIS A 41 -12.53 -4.12 19.85
N GLU A 42 -13.49 -4.10 18.92
CA GLU A 42 -13.35 -4.67 17.58
C GLU A 42 -12.17 -4.04 16.82
N ASP A 43 -12.03 -2.71 16.91
CA ASP A 43 -10.90 -1.99 16.29
C ASP A 43 -9.56 -2.39 16.90
N ILE A 44 -9.48 -2.55 18.24
CA ILE A 44 -8.27 -3.01 18.94
C ILE A 44 -7.93 -4.45 18.53
N MET A 45 -8.89 -5.36 18.53
CA MET A 45 -8.68 -6.77 18.14
C MET A 45 -8.25 -6.88 16.67
N ARG A 46 -8.90 -6.12 15.79
CA ARG A 46 -8.53 -6.04 14.38
C ARG A 46 -7.09 -5.53 14.19
N ASN A 47 -6.71 -4.49 14.93
CA ASN A 47 -5.34 -3.95 14.89
C ASN A 47 -4.33 -4.96 15.43
N ALA A 48 -4.64 -5.69 16.51
CA ALA A 48 -3.79 -6.74 17.07
C ALA A 48 -3.57 -7.88 16.05
N THR A 49 -4.65 -8.35 15.42
CA THR A 49 -4.59 -9.39 14.39
C THR A 49 -3.75 -8.94 13.19
N MET A 50 -4.00 -7.73 12.68
CA MET A 50 -3.21 -7.18 11.57
C MET A 50 -1.72 -7.06 11.91
N ARG A 51 -1.39 -6.71 13.15
CA ARG A 51 0.00 -6.61 13.64
C ARG A 51 0.67 -7.98 13.72
N GLN A 52 -0.07 -9.00 14.19
CA GLN A 52 0.42 -10.37 14.26
C GLN A 52 0.66 -10.95 12.86
N GLU A 53 -0.29 -10.79 11.95
CA GLU A 53 -0.16 -11.20 10.55
C GLU A 53 1.00 -10.48 9.85
N PHE A 54 1.16 -9.19 10.08
CA PHE A 54 2.29 -8.42 9.57
C PHE A 54 3.62 -9.00 10.03
N THR A 55 3.80 -9.26 11.33
CA THR A 55 5.04 -9.82 11.89
C THR A 55 5.33 -11.22 11.34
N ALA A 56 4.31 -12.06 11.21
CA ALA A 56 4.44 -13.40 10.61
C ALA A 56 4.86 -13.32 9.13
N ASN A 57 4.22 -12.44 8.35
CA ASN A 57 4.52 -12.24 6.94
C ASN A 57 5.93 -11.66 6.73
N VAL A 58 6.35 -10.67 7.52
CA VAL A 58 7.73 -10.14 7.52
C VAL A 58 8.73 -11.26 7.74
N SER A 59 8.53 -12.07 8.79
CA SER A 59 9.43 -13.17 9.13
C SER A 59 9.55 -14.17 7.97
N HIS A 60 8.44 -14.49 7.32
CA HIS A 60 8.40 -15.43 6.20
C HIS A 60 9.09 -14.86 4.94
N GLU A 61 8.80 -13.60 4.59
CA GLU A 61 9.37 -12.94 3.40
C GLU A 61 10.88 -12.63 3.56
N LEU A 62 11.38 -12.46 4.81
CA LEU A 62 12.80 -12.34 5.09
C LEU A 62 13.51 -13.69 5.06
N LYS A 63 12.90 -14.76 5.60
CA LYS A 63 13.52 -16.10 5.70
C LYS A 63 13.80 -16.69 4.31
N THR A 64 12.91 -16.53 3.35
CA THR A 64 13.04 -17.14 2.02
C THR A 64 14.31 -16.69 1.28
N PRO A 65 14.57 -15.38 1.04
CA PRO A 65 15.79 -14.94 0.38
C PRO A 65 17.05 -15.24 1.21
N LEU A 66 16.97 -15.15 2.53
CA LEU A 66 18.10 -15.46 3.42
C LEU A 66 18.51 -16.93 3.30
N THR A 67 17.54 -17.86 3.28
CA THR A 67 17.84 -19.30 3.08
C THR A 67 18.47 -19.55 1.71
N SER A 68 18.03 -18.83 0.65
CA SER A 68 18.64 -18.95 -0.68
C SER A 68 20.08 -18.44 -0.70
N ILE A 69 20.34 -17.28 -0.07
CA ILE A 69 21.69 -16.71 0.05
C ILE A 69 22.62 -17.70 0.79
N SER A 70 22.17 -18.20 1.95
CA SER A 70 22.95 -19.16 2.76
C SER A 70 23.24 -20.44 1.98
N GLY A 71 22.24 -21.02 1.32
CA GLY A 71 22.42 -22.27 0.57
C GLY A 71 23.39 -22.13 -0.62
N TYR A 72 23.27 -21.06 -1.42
CA TYR A 72 24.23 -20.84 -2.52
C TYR A 72 25.64 -20.52 -2.00
N SER A 73 25.77 -19.80 -0.90
CA SER A 73 27.06 -19.53 -0.27
C SER A 73 27.71 -20.81 0.25
N GLU A 74 26.96 -21.70 0.88
CA GLU A 74 27.44 -23.00 1.38
C GLU A 74 27.91 -23.92 0.24
N LEU A 75 27.17 -23.94 -0.89
CA LEU A 75 27.60 -24.72 -2.08
C LEU A 75 28.92 -24.22 -2.66
N ILE A 76 29.15 -22.90 -2.66
CA ILE A 76 30.43 -22.34 -3.12
C ILE A 76 31.52 -22.64 -2.12
N GLU A 77 31.31 -22.42 -0.81
CA GLU A 77 32.29 -22.60 0.26
C GLU A 77 32.75 -24.05 0.37
N SER A 78 31.82 -25.01 0.26
CA SER A 78 32.14 -26.46 0.33
C SER A 78 32.82 -27.02 -0.91
N GLY A 79 33.01 -26.23 -1.97
CA GLY A 79 33.56 -26.69 -3.23
C GLY A 79 32.63 -27.63 -4.01
N MET A 80 31.37 -27.73 -3.66
CA MET A 80 30.36 -28.52 -4.40
C MET A 80 29.82 -27.79 -5.66
N ALA A 81 30.10 -26.51 -5.79
CA ALA A 81 29.75 -25.74 -7.00
C ALA A 81 30.81 -26.01 -8.09
N ALA A 82 30.36 -26.38 -9.29
CA ALA A 82 31.28 -26.41 -10.46
C ALA A 82 31.68 -24.97 -10.81
N ASP A 83 32.89 -24.78 -11.41
CA ASP A 83 33.42 -23.45 -11.75
C ASP A 83 32.42 -22.62 -12.60
N GLU A 84 31.68 -23.25 -13.50
CA GLU A 84 30.63 -22.63 -14.33
C GLU A 84 29.40 -22.20 -13.53
N ASP A 85 29.14 -22.82 -12.37
CA ASP A 85 28.00 -22.50 -11.49
C ASP A 85 28.30 -21.37 -10.52
N ILE A 86 29.55 -21.08 -10.19
CA ILE A 86 29.94 -20.05 -9.21
C ILE A 86 29.38 -18.68 -9.59
N VAL A 87 29.49 -18.27 -10.86
CA VAL A 87 28.97 -16.98 -11.34
C VAL A 87 27.45 -16.95 -11.25
N ARG A 88 26.78 -18.05 -11.57
CA ARG A 88 25.32 -18.18 -11.45
C ARG A 88 24.86 -18.08 -10.00
N PHE A 89 25.51 -18.76 -9.08
CA PHE A 89 25.21 -18.71 -7.64
C PHE A 89 25.48 -17.35 -7.05
N ALA A 90 26.59 -16.70 -7.43
CA ALA A 90 26.87 -15.31 -7.03
C ALA A 90 25.79 -14.33 -7.52
N ALA A 91 25.30 -14.50 -8.75
CA ALA A 91 24.20 -13.69 -9.29
C ALA A 91 22.88 -13.91 -8.51
N GLU A 92 22.56 -15.16 -8.12
CA GLU A 92 21.36 -15.45 -7.32
C GLU A 92 21.49 -14.90 -5.88
N ILE A 93 22.69 -14.97 -5.27
CA ILE A 93 22.99 -14.33 -3.98
C ILE A 93 22.76 -12.82 -4.07
N HIS A 94 23.32 -12.15 -5.09
CA HIS A 94 23.17 -10.72 -5.29
C HIS A 94 21.70 -10.32 -5.50
N LYS A 95 20.94 -11.06 -6.31
CA LYS A 95 19.53 -10.84 -6.56
C LYS A 95 18.70 -10.96 -5.26
N ASN A 96 18.93 -11.99 -4.45
CA ASN A 96 18.22 -12.19 -3.19
C ASN A 96 18.62 -11.14 -2.14
N SER A 97 19.89 -10.68 -2.10
CA SER A 97 20.35 -9.59 -1.25
C SER A 97 19.66 -8.27 -1.59
N ASN A 98 19.56 -7.92 -2.87
CA ASN A 98 18.85 -6.72 -3.32
C ASN A 98 17.36 -6.77 -2.98
N ARG A 99 16.72 -7.94 -3.15
CA ARG A 99 15.32 -8.15 -2.74
C ARG A 99 15.14 -7.94 -1.24
N LEU A 100 16.09 -8.44 -0.42
CA LEU A 100 16.05 -8.28 1.03
C LEU A 100 16.16 -6.80 1.43
N LEU A 101 17.08 -6.07 0.82
CA LEU A 101 17.26 -4.63 1.04
C LEU A 101 15.99 -3.84 0.69
N THR A 102 15.36 -4.13 -0.45
CA THR A 102 14.09 -3.51 -0.84
C THR A 102 13.01 -3.76 0.21
N LEU A 103 12.88 -5.02 0.65
CA LEU A 103 11.87 -5.40 1.66
C LEU A 103 12.11 -4.68 3.00
N ILE A 104 13.37 -4.61 3.47
CA ILE A 104 13.72 -3.89 4.70
C ILE A 104 13.36 -2.41 4.58
N ASN A 105 13.71 -1.77 3.47
CA ASN A 105 13.38 -0.36 3.23
C ASN A 105 11.87 -0.12 3.22
N ASP A 106 11.09 -0.98 2.56
CA ASP A 106 9.63 -0.89 2.53
C ASP A 106 9.01 -1.03 3.94
N ILE A 107 9.56 -1.93 4.78
CA ILE A 107 9.13 -2.12 6.17
C ILE A 107 9.43 -0.87 7.02
N ILE A 108 10.65 -0.30 6.90
CA ILE A 108 11.05 0.92 7.61
C ILE A 108 10.09 2.05 7.22
N ARG A 109 9.87 2.27 5.93
CA ARG A 109 8.96 3.31 5.43
C ARG A 109 7.54 3.14 5.94
N LEU A 110 7.01 1.92 5.93
CA LEU A 110 5.68 1.65 6.46
C LEU A 110 5.60 1.93 7.95
N SER A 111 6.67 1.63 8.72
CA SER A 111 6.76 1.94 10.15
C SER A 111 6.84 3.45 10.41
N GLU A 112 7.56 4.19 9.58
CA GLU A 112 7.63 5.65 9.64
C GLU A 112 6.26 6.27 9.37
N LEU A 113 5.54 5.78 8.37
CA LEU A 113 4.19 6.24 8.03
C LEU A 113 3.18 5.96 9.14
N ASP A 114 3.31 4.84 9.88
CA ASP A 114 2.45 4.52 11.03
C ASP A 114 2.65 5.50 12.22
N GLN A 115 3.79 6.23 12.30
CA GLN A 115 4.12 7.16 13.38
C GLN A 115 3.83 8.65 13.07
N VAL A 116 3.41 8.96 11.87
CA VAL A 116 3.46 10.31 11.27
C VAL A 116 2.34 11.26 11.69
N GLU A 117 1.54 10.98 12.73
CA GLU A 117 0.49 11.93 13.16
C GLU A 117 1.05 13.27 13.69
N GLU A 118 2.30 13.35 14.14
CA GLU A 118 2.82 14.54 14.83
C GLU A 118 3.83 15.41 14.04
N HIS A 119 4.41 14.94 12.93
CA HIS A 119 5.55 15.64 12.27
C HIS A 119 5.39 15.85 10.76
N ASN A 120 4.19 15.76 10.21
CA ASN A 120 3.96 15.99 8.77
C ASN A 120 4.15 17.47 8.41
N CYS A 121 5.31 17.82 7.85
CA CYS A 121 5.48 19.10 7.18
C CYS A 121 4.76 19.04 5.84
N PHE A 122 3.59 19.68 5.77
CA PHE A 122 2.85 19.87 4.52
C PHE A 122 3.32 21.17 3.88
N GLU A 123 3.70 21.09 2.62
CA GLU A 123 4.15 22.24 1.82
C GLU A 123 3.39 22.29 0.49
N GLU A 124 3.43 23.42 -0.19
CA GLU A 124 2.88 23.55 -1.54
C GLU A 124 3.82 22.86 -2.52
N LEU A 125 3.31 21.86 -3.23
CA LEU A 125 4.06 21.01 -4.14
C LEU A 125 3.38 20.99 -5.51
N ASP A 126 4.18 21.07 -6.57
CA ASP A 126 3.70 20.77 -7.91
C ASP A 126 3.77 19.27 -8.16
N ILE A 127 2.60 18.63 -8.26
CA ILE A 127 2.50 17.17 -8.44
C ILE A 127 2.93 16.76 -9.87
N TYR A 128 2.88 17.68 -10.86
CA TYR A 128 3.38 17.42 -12.21
C TYR A 128 4.90 17.26 -12.21
N ASP A 129 5.63 18.14 -11.51
CA ASP A 129 7.08 18.05 -11.37
C ASP A 129 7.51 16.75 -10.66
N ILE A 130 6.76 16.32 -9.63
CA ILE A 130 6.99 15.04 -8.94
C ILE A 130 6.80 13.88 -9.92
N ALA A 131 5.73 13.89 -10.70
CA ALA A 131 5.46 12.86 -11.72
C ALA A 131 6.54 12.83 -12.80
N GLN A 132 7.02 13.99 -13.26
CA GLN A 132 8.09 14.11 -14.25
C GLN A 132 9.41 13.51 -13.73
N ASN A 133 9.80 13.87 -12.52
CA ASN A 133 11.00 13.31 -11.87
C ASN A 133 10.90 11.78 -11.71
N CYS A 134 9.73 11.27 -11.36
CA CYS A 134 9.48 9.83 -11.25
C CYS A 134 9.62 9.12 -12.61
N VAL A 135 9.06 9.69 -13.69
CA VAL A 135 9.19 9.14 -15.06
C VAL A 135 10.66 9.07 -15.49
N GLU A 136 11.44 10.11 -15.21
CA GLU A 136 12.87 10.12 -15.52
C GLU A 136 13.63 9.05 -14.71
N MET A 137 13.34 8.92 -13.42
CA MET A 137 13.95 7.92 -12.53
C MET A 137 13.64 6.49 -12.99
N LEU A 138 12.42 6.22 -13.42
CA LEU A 138 11.97 4.88 -13.83
C LEU A 138 12.26 4.54 -15.31
N ARG A 139 12.81 5.47 -16.09
CA ARG A 139 13.06 5.31 -17.53
C ARG A 139 13.87 4.04 -17.88
N LEU A 140 14.90 3.75 -17.11
CA LEU A 140 15.73 2.55 -17.32
C LEU A 140 14.97 1.27 -16.95
N SER A 141 14.17 1.32 -15.89
CA SER A 141 13.31 0.19 -15.47
C SER A 141 12.25 -0.10 -16.53
N ALA A 142 11.57 0.91 -17.03
CA ALA A 142 10.58 0.80 -18.09
C ALA A 142 11.19 0.19 -19.36
N LYS A 143 12.37 0.70 -19.79
CA LYS A 143 13.08 0.14 -20.94
C LYS A 143 13.45 -1.33 -20.76
N LYS A 144 13.89 -1.72 -19.56
CA LYS A 144 14.21 -3.13 -19.25
C LYS A 144 13.00 -4.06 -19.35
N HIS A 145 11.80 -3.55 -19.07
CA HIS A 145 10.54 -4.29 -19.16
C HIS A 145 9.83 -4.14 -20.51
N ASP A 146 10.45 -3.43 -21.46
CA ASP A 146 9.87 -3.09 -22.77
C ASP A 146 8.52 -2.36 -22.62
N VAL A 147 8.48 -1.34 -21.74
CA VAL A 147 7.29 -0.53 -21.46
C VAL A 147 7.57 0.93 -21.77
N THR A 148 6.64 1.60 -22.47
CA THR A 148 6.68 3.05 -22.74
C THR A 148 5.97 3.81 -21.63
N MET A 149 6.56 4.89 -21.14
CA MET A 149 5.94 5.79 -20.16
C MET A 149 5.67 7.15 -20.78
N GLU A 150 4.47 7.67 -20.59
CA GLU A 150 4.08 9.01 -21.06
C GLU A 150 3.43 9.81 -19.94
N LEU A 151 3.88 11.07 -19.77
CA LEU A 151 3.31 12.01 -18.80
C LEU A 151 2.46 13.04 -19.54
N HIS A 152 1.23 13.22 -19.09
CA HIS A 152 0.24 14.14 -19.66
C HIS A 152 -0.31 15.07 -18.58
N GLY A 153 -0.88 16.20 -19.00
CA GLY A 153 -1.63 17.08 -18.13
C GLY A 153 -0.96 18.42 -17.89
N VAL A 154 -1.21 19.02 -16.75
CA VAL A 154 -0.82 20.39 -16.40
C VAL A 154 -0.24 20.50 -15.00
N HIS A 155 0.55 21.52 -14.75
CA HIS A 155 1.07 21.86 -13.43
C HIS A 155 -0.07 22.11 -12.43
N ARG A 156 -0.03 21.41 -11.29
CA ARG A 156 -1.04 21.48 -10.25
C ARG A 156 -0.39 21.50 -8.87
N ILE A 157 -0.71 22.54 -8.11
CA ILE A 157 -0.20 22.71 -6.75
C ILE A 157 -1.14 22.02 -5.78
N ILE A 158 -0.57 21.21 -4.90
CA ILE A 158 -1.26 20.58 -3.76
C ILE A 158 -0.49 20.86 -2.47
N CYS A 159 -1.19 20.85 -1.33
CA CYS A 159 -0.57 20.92 -0.02
C CYS A 159 -0.37 19.49 0.50
N ALA A 160 0.87 19.01 0.49
CA ALA A 160 1.21 17.62 0.81
C ALA A 160 2.63 17.50 1.39
N ASN A 161 2.96 16.33 1.91
CA ASN A 161 4.32 15.99 2.27
C ASN A 161 5.08 15.49 1.03
N ARG A 162 6.21 16.13 0.70
CA ARG A 162 7.01 15.83 -0.51
C ARG A 162 7.43 14.37 -0.57
N GLN A 163 8.03 13.86 0.49
CA GLN A 163 8.54 12.49 0.52
C GLN A 163 7.42 11.46 0.29
N MET A 164 6.25 11.69 0.89
CA MET A 164 5.08 10.84 0.69
C MET A 164 4.58 10.90 -0.75
N MET A 165 4.62 12.09 -1.40
CA MET A 165 4.17 12.22 -2.79
C MET A 165 5.15 11.56 -3.76
N ASP A 166 6.45 11.73 -3.57
CA ASP A 166 7.48 11.04 -4.34
C ASP A 166 7.27 9.52 -4.26
N GLU A 167 7.02 9.00 -3.06
CA GLU A 167 6.81 7.58 -2.81
C GLU A 167 5.48 7.05 -3.37
N LEU A 168 4.41 7.84 -3.30
CA LEU A 168 3.11 7.50 -3.88
C LEU A 168 3.24 7.33 -5.39
N VAL A 169 3.80 8.33 -6.07
CA VAL A 169 3.95 8.30 -7.53
C VAL A 169 4.89 7.17 -7.95
N TYR A 170 6.01 7.01 -7.24
CA TYR A 170 6.95 5.92 -7.51
C TYR A 170 6.30 4.54 -7.42
N ASN A 171 5.58 4.25 -6.33
CA ASN A 171 4.94 2.94 -6.13
C ASN A 171 3.85 2.66 -7.18
N LEU A 172 3.07 3.67 -7.58
CA LEU A 172 2.08 3.53 -8.65
C LEU A 172 2.75 3.22 -10.00
N CYS A 173 3.78 3.98 -10.37
CA CYS A 173 4.49 3.81 -11.65
C CYS A 173 5.31 2.52 -11.70
N ASP A 174 6.03 2.15 -10.63
CA ASP A 174 6.80 0.91 -10.57
C ASP A 174 5.89 -0.32 -10.68
N ASN A 175 4.73 -0.32 -10.01
CA ASN A 175 3.74 -1.37 -10.18
C ASN A 175 3.20 -1.43 -11.63
N ALA A 176 2.88 -0.30 -12.24
CA ALA A 176 2.39 -0.22 -13.61
C ALA A 176 3.41 -0.75 -14.63
N ILE A 177 4.72 -0.58 -14.38
CA ILE A 177 5.80 -1.14 -15.19
C ILE A 177 5.92 -2.66 -14.97
N ARG A 178 6.00 -3.09 -13.70
CA ARG A 178 6.26 -4.50 -13.33
C ARG A 178 5.18 -5.45 -13.78
N TYR A 179 3.92 -5.01 -13.75
CA TYR A 179 2.75 -5.82 -14.10
C TYR A 179 2.24 -5.55 -15.51
N ASN A 180 3.03 -4.82 -16.33
CA ASN A 180 2.72 -4.60 -17.73
C ASN A 180 3.09 -5.82 -18.60
N ASN A 181 2.60 -5.79 -19.83
CA ASN A 181 3.03 -6.71 -20.88
C ASN A 181 4.21 -6.09 -21.65
N PRO A 182 5.14 -6.90 -22.21
CA PRO A 182 6.15 -6.38 -23.14
C PRO A 182 5.49 -5.64 -24.31
N GLY A 183 6.05 -4.48 -24.69
CA GLY A 183 5.47 -3.57 -25.67
C GLY A 183 4.30 -2.75 -25.15
N GLY A 184 4.00 -2.82 -23.83
CA GLY A 184 2.91 -2.08 -23.20
C GLY A 184 3.24 -0.63 -22.89
N ARG A 185 2.24 0.08 -22.33
CA ARG A 185 2.32 1.51 -22.03
C ARG A 185 1.84 1.81 -20.60
N VAL A 186 2.43 2.84 -20.01
CA VAL A 186 2.00 3.48 -18.76
C VAL A 186 1.75 4.95 -19.04
N ASP A 187 0.51 5.39 -18.90
CA ASP A 187 0.09 6.78 -19.01
C ASP A 187 -0.04 7.36 -17.60
N ILE A 188 0.69 8.42 -17.32
CA ILE A 188 0.59 9.21 -16.10
C ILE A 188 -0.12 10.50 -16.43
N THR A 189 -1.21 10.84 -15.75
CA THR A 189 -1.98 12.06 -16.02
C THR A 189 -2.12 12.89 -14.75
N VAL A 190 -1.77 14.18 -14.83
CA VAL A 190 -2.00 15.17 -13.77
C VAL A 190 -2.96 16.23 -14.28
N ASP A 191 -4.15 16.33 -13.66
CA ASP A 191 -5.18 17.26 -14.13
C ASP A 191 -6.11 17.72 -13.00
N ALA A 192 -7.03 18.63 -13.33
CA ALA A 192 -8.15 18.95 -12.47
C ALA A 192 -9.28 17.92 -12.64
N ALA A 193 -9.95 17.56 -11.55
CA ALA A 193 -11.17 16.75 -11.62
C ALA A 193 -12.24 17.49 -12.43
N VAL A 194 -12.66 16.91 -13.54
CA VAL A 194 -13.77 17.42 -14.34
C VAL A 194 -15.08 16.91 -13.75
N ALA A 195 -16.12 17.75 -13.74
CA ALA A 195 -17.44 17.48 -13.14
C ALA A 195 -18.19 16.23 -13.66
N PHE A 196 -17.61 15.49 -14.60
CA PHE A 196 -18.17 14.22 -15.13
C PHE A 196 -17.94 13.01 -14.22
N ASP A 197 -17.03 13.11 -13.25
CA ASP A 197 -16.78 12.01 -12.30
C ASP A 197 -17.63 12.25 -11.04
N LYS A 198 -18.70 11.48 -10.89
CA LYS A 198 -19.61 11.54 -9.72
C LYS A 198 -18.90 11.31 -8.37
N THR A 199 -17.63 10.87 -8.41
CA THR A 199 -16.82 10.58 -7.24
C THR A 199 -15.81 11.68 -6.90
N ALA A 200 -15.53 12.62 -7.83
CA ALA A 200 -14.58 13.71 -7.62
C ALA A 200 -15.31 15.06 -7.52
N GLU A 201 -15.02 15.82 -6.46
CA GLU A 201 -15.51 17.19 -6.31
C GLU A 201 -14.85 18.09 -7.36
N THR A 202 -15.62 18.98 -7.97
CA THR A 202 -15.14 19.97 -8.95
C THR A 202 -13.98 20.78 -8.36
N GLY A 203 -12.82 20.77 -9.02
CA GLY A 203 -11.62 21.51 -8.58
C GLY A 203 -10.57 20.67 -7.83
N ALA A 204 -10.81 19.39 -7.54
CA ALA A 204 -9.77 18.52 -6.99
C ALA A 204 -8.61 18.35 -8.00
N THR A 205 -7.39 18.20 -7.50
CA THR A 205 -6.23 17.79 -8.30
C THR A 205 -6.18 16.27 -8.36
N ILE A 206 -6.02 15.72 -9.56
CA ILE A 206 -5.95 14.27 -9.79
C ILE A 206 -4.56 13.91 -10.29
N ILE A 207 -4.00 12.83 -9.75
CA ILE A 207 -2.96 12.05 -10.38
C ILE A 207 -3.51 10.66 -10.71
N GLU A 208 -3.40 10.27 -11.98
CA GLU A 208 -3.85 9.00 -12.50
C GLU A 208 -2.68 8.26 -13.15
N VAL A 209 -2.50 6.99 -12.79
CA VAL A 209 -1.55 6.09 -13.44
C VAL A 209 -2.33 4.94 -14.06
N LYS A 210 -2.25 4.82 -15.38
CA LYS A 210 -2.95 3.82 -16.17
C LYS A 210 -1.95 2.98 -16.94
N ASP A 211 -2.06 1.66 -16.83
CA ASP A 211 -1.26 0.69 -17.56
C ASP A 211 -2.10 -0.15 -18.53
N THR A 212 -1.41 -0.77 -19.49
CA THR A 212 -1.98 -1.74 -20.44
C THR A 212 -1.61 -3.18 -20.08
N GLY A 213 -1.33 -3.43 -18.80
CA GLY A 213 -0.82 -4.70 -18.29
C GLY A 213 -1.85 -5.80 -18.14
N ILE A 214 -1.54 -6.75 -17.25
CA ILE A 214 -2.33 -7.96 -17.04
C ILE A 214 -3.72 -7.71 -16.46
N GLY A 215 -3.93 -6.55 -15.83
CA GLY A 215 -5.16 -6.23 -15.12
C GLY A 215 -5.39 -7.09 -13.86
N ILE A 216 -6.46 -6.79 -13.13
CA ILE A 216 -6.77 -7.37 -11.83
C ILE A 216 -8.23 -7.83 -11.81
N SER A 217 -8.48 -9.10 -11.47
CA SER A 217 -9.84 -9.61 -11.34
C SER A 217 -10.56 -9.00 -10.13
N LYS A 218 -11.89 -8.90 -10.20
CA LYS A 218 -12.72 -8.22 -9.18
C LYS A 218 -12.50 -8.75 -7.76
N GLU A 219 -12.27 -10.05 -7.61
CA GLU A 219 -12.04 -10.71 -6.31
C GLU A 219 -10.75 -10.25 -5.59
N HIS A 220 -9.78 -9.72 -6.35
CA HIS A 220 -8.50 -9.26 -5.81
C HIS A 220 -8.44 -7.74 -5.61
N GLN A 221 -9.33 -6.95 -6.26
CA GLN A 221 -9.23 -5.48 -6.32
C GLN A 221 -9.30 -4.80 -4.95
N GLU A 222 -10.05 -5.33 -4.00
CA GLU A 222 -10.09 -4.79 -2.64
C GLU A 222 -8.84 -5.19 -1.83
N ARG A 223 -8.28 -6.36 -2.13
CA ARG A 223 -7.20 -6.96 -1.37
C ARG A 223 -5.80 -6.53 -1.79
N ILE A 224 -5.61 -6.00 -3.00
CA ILE A 224 -4.29 -5.58 -3.49
C ILE A 224 -3.66 -4.45 -2.64
N PHE A 225 -4.45 -3.76 -1.82
CA PHE A 225 -3.99 -2.75 -0.87
C PHE A 225 -3.68 -3.32 0.53
N GLU A 226 -3.85 -4.64 0.74
CA GLU A 226 -3.44 -5.31 1.96
C GLU A 226 -1.92 -5.51 1.96
N ARG A 227 -1.29 -5.44 3.14
CA ARG A 227 0.16 -5.65 3.31
C ARG A 227 0.53 -7.08 2.90
N PHE A 228 1.57 -7.25 2.08
CA PHE A 228 2.07 -8.53 1.53
C PHE A 228 1.11 -9.29 0.62
N TYR A 229 -0.03 -8.69 0.28
CA TYR A 229 -0.96 -9.34 -0.63
C TYR A 229 -0.42 -9.35 -2.06
N ARG A 230 -0.60 -10.50 -2.73
CA ARG A 230 -0.16 -10.72 -4.11
C ARG A 230 -1.13 -11.68 -4.78
N VAL A 231 -1.59 -11.35 -5.97
CA VAL A 231 -2.53 -12.17 -6.76
C VAL A 231 -1.88 -13.51 -7.14
N ASP A 232 -0.60 -13.50 -7.51
CA ASP A 232 0.18 -14.70 -7.87
C ASP A 232 1.55 -14.66 -7.20
N LYS A 233 1.76 -15.53 -6.19
CA LYS A 233 3.02 -15.66 -5.46
C LYS A 233 4.15 -16.23 -6.32
N SER A 234 3.86 -17.01 -7.35
CA SER A 234 4.86 -17.66 -8.21
C SER A 234 5.46 -16.67 -9.22
N ARG A 235 4.62 -15.95 -9.92
CA ARG A 235 4.99 -14.96 -10.93
C ARG A 235 5.72 -13.76 -10.31
N SER A 236 5.32 -13.38 -9.12
CA SER A 236 5.90 -12.24 -8.40
C SER A 236 7.27 -12.52 -7.76
N LYS A 237 7.71 -13.80 -7.66
CA LYS A 237 9.11 -14.11 -7.33
C LYS A 237 10.06 -13.71 -8.46
N SER A 238 9.63 -13.78 -9.71
CA SER A 238 10.44 -13.35 -10.87
C SER A 238 10.47 -11.82 -11.04
N THR A 239 9.37 -11.11 -10.69
CA THR A 239 9.26 -9.66 -10.81
C THR A 239 9.81 -8.89 -9.61
N GLY A 240 10.15 -9.56 -8.49
CA GLY A 240 10.84 -8.95 -7.35
C GLY A 240 9.99 -8.04 -6.45
N GLY A 241 8.66 -8.01 -6.60
CA GLY A 241 7.79 -7.17 -5.76
C GLY A 241 7.70 -7.67 -4.32
N THR A 242 7.60 -6.76 -3.35
CA THR A 242 7.47 -7.05 -1.91
C THR A 242 6.01 -7.28 -1.46
N GLY A 243 5.04 -6.76 -2.23
CA GLY A 243 3.62 -6.73 -1.85
C GLY A 243 3.30 -5.62 -0.84
N LEU A 244 4.21 -4.66 -0.65
CA LEU A 244 4.01 -3.51 0.25
C LEU A 244 3.70 -2.20 -0.49
N GLY A 245 4.09 -2.05 -1.76
CA GLY A 245 3.97 -0.79 -2.49
C GLY A 245 2.55 -0.20 -2.52
N LEU A 246 1.52 -0.99 -2.85
CA LEU A 246 0.13 -0.50 -2.85
C LEU A 246 -0.43 -0.29 -1.43
N ALA A 247 0.04 -1.04 -0.44
CA ALA A 247 -0.28 -0.79 0.97
C ALA A 247 0.30 0.56 1.42
N ILE A 248 1.52 0.91 1.01
CA ILE A 248 2.14 2.22 1.22
C ILE A 248 1.30 3.32 0.56
N VAL A 249 0.90 3.16 -0.71
CA VAL A 249 0.02 4.12 -1.40
C VAL A 249 -1.26 4.37 -0.61
N LYS A 250 -1.95 3.30 -0.18
CA LYS A 250 -3.17 3.41 0.65
C LYS A 250 -2.92 4.17 1.94
N HIS A 251 -1.79 3.91 2.60
CA HIS A 251 -1.42 4.57 3.85
C HIS A 251 -1.14 6.07 3.64
N ILE A 252 -0.38 6.42 2.59
CA ILE A 252 -0.11 7.81 2.22
C ILE A 252 -1.42 8.57 1.93
N VAL A 253 -2.34 7.97 1.17
CA VAL A 253 -3.64 8.58 0.90
C VAL A 253 -4.45 8.77 2.18
N ALA A 254 -4.43 7.81 3.11
CA ALA A 254 -5.11 7.92 4.40
C ALA A 254 -4.51 9.01 5.30
N ALA A 255 -3.19 9.23 5.26
CA ALA A 255 -2.52 10.31 5.98
C ALA A 255 -2.89 11.71 5.45
N HIS A 256 -3.29 11.81 4.18
CA HIS A 256 -3.80 13.03 3.56
C HIS A 256 -5.33 13.07 3.64
N LYS A 257 -5.89 13.67 4.71
CA LYS A 257 -7.35 13.71 5.02
C LYS A 257 -8.23 14.22 3.87
N ASN A 258 -7.62 14.97 2.93
CA ASN A 258 -8.27 15.52 1.73
C ASN A 258 -8.05 14.67 0.48
N ALA A 259 -7.44 13.50 0.58
CA ALA A 259 -7.17 12.62 -0.55
C ALA A 259 -8.14 11.43 -0.61
N SER A 260 -8.37 10.94 -1.81
CA SER A 260 -9.14 9.72 -2.08
C SER A 260 -8.48 8.87 -3.14
N LEU A 261 -8.64 7.55 -3.03
CA LEU A 261 -8.06 6.55 -3.92
C LEU A 261 -9.17 5.80 -4.63
N SER A 262 -9.05 5.63 -5.94
CA SER A 262 -9.95 4.80 -6.74
C SER A 262 -9.16 3.88 -7.68
N LEU A 263 -9.75 2.72 -7.97
CA LEU A 263 -9.17 1.69 -8.82
C LEU A 263 -10.20 1.24 -9.86
N THR A 264 -9.77 1.15 -11.10
CA THR A 264 -10.52 0.52 -12.19
C THR A 264 -9.59 -0.45 -12.90
N SER A 265 -9.96 -1.72 -12.99
CA SER A 265 -9.14 -2.73 -13.64
C SER A 265 -9.98 -3.85 -14.22
N GLU A 266 -9.53 -4.37 -15.38
CA GLU A 266 -10.10 -5.56 -16.01
C GLU A 266 -8.97 -6.50 -16.43
N PRO A 267 -9.09 -7.81 -16.21
CA PRO A 267 -8.10 -8.79 -16.67
C PRO A 267 -7.83 -8.66 -18.17
N GLY A 268 -6.55 -8.54 -18.53
CA GLY A 268 -6.08 -8.41 -19.91
C GLY A 268 -6.25 -7.02 -20.54
N LYS A 269 -6.82 -6.04 -19.82
CA LYS A 269 -6.98 -4.66 -20.34
C LYS A 269 -6.14 -3.62 -19.59
N GLY A 270 -5.53 -4.04 -18.47
CA GLY A 270 -4.70 -3.17 -17.64
C GLY A 270 -5.43 -2.64 -16.40
N THR A 271 -4.74 -1.73 -15.71
CA THR A 271 -5.18 -1.14 -14.45
C THR A 271 -5.07 0.38 -14.52
N CYS A 272 -6.03 1.07 -13.91
CA CYS A 272 -6.02 2.50 -13.71
C CYS A 272 -6.19 2.78 -12.22
N ILE A 273 -5.21 3.40 -11.60
CA ILE A 273 -5.25 3.87 -10.21
C ILE A 273 -5.24 5.39 -10.23
N ARG A 274 -6.21 5.99 -9.54
CA ARG A 274 -6.39 7.44 -9.46
C ARG A 274 -6.37 7.88 -8.01
N VAL A 275 -5.61 8.91 -7.71
CA VAL A 275 -5.60 9.62 -6.43
C VAL A 275 -6.07 11.06 -6.67
N ALA A 276 -7.10 11.48 -5.94
CA ALA A 276 -7.64 12.82 -6.03
C ALA A 276 -7.40 13.56 -4.71
N PHE A 277 -6.87 14.78 -4.80
CA PHE A 277 -6.64 15.70 -3.69
C PHE A 277 -7.64 16.84 -3.77
N LYS A 278 -8.53 16.94 -2.77
CA LYS A 278 -9.48 18.04 -2.66
C LYS A 278 -8.73 19.33 -2.36
N MET A 279 -9.05 20.41 -3.06
CA MET A 279 -8.56 21.72 -2.67
C MET A 279 -9.08 22.08 -1.27
N LYS A 280 -8.22 22.59 -0.40
CA LYS A 280 -8.69 23.29 0.80
C LYS A 280 -9.49 24.50 0.32
N THR A 281 -10.81 24.45 0.47
CA THR A 281 -11.63 25.67 0.39
C THR A 281 -11.15 26.54 1.54
N ASN A 282 -10.50 27.67 1.24
CA ASN A 282 -10.23 28.72 2.24
C ASN A 282 -11.56 29.29 2.70
N LEU A 283 -12.22 28.64 3.64
CA LEU A 283 -13.35 29.14 4.43
C LEU A 283 -13.28 28.42 5.79
N GLU A 284 -12.39 28.95 6.64
CA GLU A 284 -12.55 29.24 8.08
C GLU A 284 -11.19 29.53 8.71
#